data_62dbe3e2dec2deb0f39aa788eac35e93
#
_entry.id   62dbe3e2dec2deb0f39aa788eac35e93
#
_cell.length_a   1.000
_cell.length_b   1.000
_cell.length_c   1.000
_cell.angle_alpha   90.00
_cell.angle_beta   90.00
_cell.angle_gamma   90.00
#
_symmetry.space_group_name_H-M   'P 1'
#
loop_
_entity.id
_entity.type
_entity.pdbx_description
1 polymer ?
#
loop_
_entity_poly.entity_id
_entity_poly.type
_entity_poly.pdbx_seq_one_letter_code
_entity_poly.pdbx_strand_id
1 'polypeptide(L)'
;MRAARITELTGPSSITAEDLDAPAPPEDGVVIDVRAAGVCFPDVLLSRGEYQMKPDPPFTPGCEVAGVVSAVGPRSRYAVGDRVAAFPFLGGFAEQVACADALTFALPDSVGFEAGAALPMNYFTVHFALVTRGGLRAGESVLVHGAAGGIGTAAVQLAKALGATVYAVVSDDAKAAVALEAGADETILADGFLSRV
;
A
#
# COMPACT_ATOMS: atom_id res chain seq x y z
N MET A 1 -12.06 -13.55 -15.85
CA MET A 1 -11.07 -13.50 -14.75
C MET A 1 -11.79 -13.64 -13.41
N ARG A 2 -11.17 -14.27 -12.42
CA ARG A 2 -11.70 -14.32 -11.06
C ARG A 2 -11.40 -13.04 -10.30
N ALA A 3 -12.36 -12.55 -9.51
CA ALA A 3 -12.19 -11.37 -8.68
C ALA A 3 -12.97 -11.53 -7.36
N ALA A 4 -12.47 -10.89 -6.29
CA ALA A 4 -13.22 -10.70 -5.06
C ALA A 4 -14.20 -9.54 -5.25
N ARG A 5 -15.46 -9.72 -4.83
CA ARG A 5 -16.52 -8.71 -4.97
C ARG A 5 -17.13 -8.38 -3.63
N ILE A 6 -17.28 -7.09 -3.37
CA ILE A 6 -18.12 -6.57 -2.30
C ILE A 6 -19.50 -6.30 -2.90
N THR A 7 -20.48 -7.09 -2.49
CA THR A 7 -21.88 -6.98 -2.97
C THR A 7 -22.76 -6.20 -2.00
N GLU A 8 -22.34 -6.13 -0.72
CA GLU A 8 -23.03 -5.42 0.36
C GLU A 8 -21.99 -4.81 1.31
N LEU A 9 -22.31 -3.66 1.92
CA LEU A 9 -21.42 -2.96 2.84
C LEU A 9 -21.57 -3.44 4.29
N THR A 10 -21.49 -4.75 4.50
CA THR A 10 -21.68 -5.41 5.82
C THR A 10 -20.38 -5.94 6.43
N GLY A 11 -19.25 -5.65 5.80
CA GLY A 11 -17.92 -6.05 6.26
C GLY A 11 -17.29 -7.16 5.40
N PRO A 12 -16.09 -7.64 5.78
CA PRO A 12 -15.33 -8.59 4.97
C PRO A 12 -16.05 -9.92 4.68
N SER A 13 -17.03 -10.31 5.50
CA SER A 13 -17.83 -11.54 5.29
C SER A 13 -18.75 -11.47 4.07
N SER A 14 -19.02 -10.27 3.53
CA SER A 14 -19.81 -10.09 2.30
C SER A 14 -18.99 -10.25 1.01
N ILE A 15 -17.69 -10.48 1.13
CA ILE A 15 -16.83 -10.63 -0.06
C ILE A 15 -17.03 -12.01 -0.64
N THR A 16 -17.41 -12.05 -1.93
CA THR A 16 -17.59 -13.27 -2.72
C THR A 16 -16.55 -13.35 -3.84
N ALA A 17 -16.27 -14.55 -4.33
CA ALA A 17 -15.46 -14.74 -5.52
C ALA A 17 -16.37 -14.89 -6.74
N GLU A 18 -16.18 -14.05 -7.74
CA GLU A 18 -17.00 -14.03 -8.96
C GLU A 18 -16.12 -14.07 -10.21
N ASP A 19 -16.68 -14.57 -11.30
CA ASP A 19 -16.08 -14.49 -12.63
C ASP A 19 -16.56 -13.22 -13.34
N LEU A 20 -15.61 -12.40 -13.76
CA LEU A 20 -15.84 -11.13 -14.46
C LEU A 20 -15.14 -11.12 -15.82
N ASP A 21 -15.56 -10.24 -16.70
CA ASP A 21 -14.82 -9.93 -17.91
C ASP A 21 -13.47 -9.31 -17.58
N ALA A 22 -12.45 -9.58 -18.38
CA ALA A 22 -11.15 -8.95 -18.25
C ALA A 22 -11.26 -7.44 -18.54
N PRO A 23 -10.56 -6.57 -17.77
CA PRO A 23 -10.60 -5.14 -18.04
C PRO A 23 -9.84 -4.80 -19.34
N ALA A 24 -10.30 -3.76 -20.04
CA ALA A 24 -9.52 -3.16 -21.12
C ALA A 24 -8.50 -2.16 -20.58
N PRO A 25 -7.32 -2.00 -21.20
CA PRO A 25 -6.35 -1.01 -20.79
C PRO A 25 -6.88 0.41 -21.02
N PRO A 26 -6.67 1.35 -20.06
CA PRO A 26 -6.90 2.76 -20.29
C PRO A 26 -6.02 3.28 -21.45
N GLU A 27 -6.40 4.38 -22.08
CA GLU A 27 -5.63 4.97 -23.18
C GLU A 27 -4.17 5.25 -22.82
N ASP A 28 -3.93 5.76 -21.62
CA ASP A 28 -2.64 6.06 -20.99
C ASP A 28 -2.43 5.16 -19.77
N GLY A 29 -2.54 3.86 -19.95
CA GLY A 29 -2.43 2.89 -18.87
C GLY A 29 -2.24 1.46 -19.35
N VAL A 30 -2.31 0.56 -18.40
CA VAL A 30 -2.00 -0.85 -18.56
C VAL A 30 -3.08 -1.76 -17.96
N VAL A 31 -3.11 -3.02 -18.40
CA VAL A 31 -3.69 -4.13 -17.65
C VAL A 31 -2.54 -4.94 -17.07
N ILE A 32 -2.65 -5.28 -15.81
CA ILE A 32 -1.65 -6.01 -15.03
C ILE A 32 -2.21 -7.39 -14.68
N ASP A 33 -1.50 -8.46 -15.04
CA ASP A 33 -1.69 -9.79 -14.47
C ASP A 33 -1.15 -9.77 -13.04
N VAL A 34 -2.06 -9.79 -12.06
CA VAL A 34 -1.72 -9.63 -10.65
C VAL A 34 -0.99 -10.88 -10.14
N ARG A 35 0.17 -10.67 -9.53
CA ARG A 35 0.97 -11.72 -8.88
C ARG A 35 0.88 -11.63 -7.37
N ALA A 36 0.70 -10.43 -6.84
CA ALA A 36 0.47 -10.16 -5.43
C ALA A 36 -0.39 -8.91 -5.28
N ALA A 37 -1.22 -8.88 -4.25
CA ALA A 37 -2.02 -7.71 -3.86
C ALA A 37 -1.84 -7.46 -2.36
N GLY A 38 -1.63 -6.21 -1.97
CA GLY A 38 -1.57 -5.80 -0.57
C GLY A 38 -2.97 -5.73 0.03
N VAL A 39 -3.13 -6.25 1.25
CA VAL A 39 -4.37 -6.12 2.02
C VAL A 39 -4.17 -5.02 3.06
N CYS A 40 -4.94 -3.95 2.93
CA CYS A 40 -4.80 -2.76 3.73
C CYS A 40 -6.01 -2.52 4.65
N PHE A 41 -5.82 -1.76 5.72
CA PHE A 41 -6.93 -1.38 6.59
C PHE A 41 -8.08 -0.64 5.85
N PRO A 42 -7.81 0.21 4.85
CA PRO A 42 -8.84 0.77 3.98
C PRO A 42 -9.77 -0.25 3.33
N ASP A 43 -9.31 -1.45 2.98
CA ASP A 43 -10.16 -2.48 2.36
C ASP A 43 -11.25 -2.96 3.34
N VAL A 44 -10.91 -3.04 4.64
CA VAL A 44 -11.90 -3.36 5.69
C VAL A 44 -12.93 -2.24 5.82
N LEU A 45 -12.48 -0.98 5.82
CA LEU A 45 -13.38 0.18 5.90
C LEU A 45 -14.27 0.29 4.66
N LEU A 46 -13.72 0.02 3.46
CA LEU A 46 -14.48 -0.03 2.20
C LEU A 46 -15.59 -1.08 2.28
N SER A 47 -15.29 -2.28 2.79
CA SER A 47 -16.28 -3.35 2.91
C SER A 47 -17.44 -3.01 3.87
N ARG A 48 -17.26 -2.02 4.75
CA ARG A 48 -18.27 -1.51 5.69
C ARG A 48 -18.92 -0.20 5.25
N GLY A 49 -18.47 0.39 4.13
CA GLY A 49 -18.91 1.74 3.72
C GLY A 49 -18.43 2.87 4.65
N GLU A 50 -17.37 2.63 5.42
CA GLU A 50 -16.82 3.56 6.43
C GLU A 50 -15.59 4.33 5.92
N TYR A 51 -15.10 4.00 4.71
CA TYR A 51 -13.97 4.71 4.13
C TYR A 51 -14.39 6.05 3.51
N GLN A 52 -13.43 6.94 3.25
CA GLN A 52 -13.67 8.26 2.64
C GLN A 52 -14.26 8.15 1.22
N MET A 53 -13.73 7.21 0.43
CA MET A 53 -14.29 6.83 -0.86
C MET A 53 -15.36 5.77 -0.63
N LYS A 54 -16.54 5.96 -1.20
CA LYS A 54 -17.69 5.06 -1.02
C LYS A 54 -18.23 4.64 -2.39
N PRO A 55 -17.57 3.66 -3.04
CA PRO A 55 -18.11 3.12 -4.28
C PRO A 55 -19.43 2.38 -4.00
N ASP A 56 -20.37 2.48 -4.94
CA ASP A 56 -21.60 1.71 -4.87
C ASP A 56 -21.30 0.23 -5.15
N PRO A 57 -21.81 -0.70 -4.34
CA PRO A 57 -21.72 -2.13 -4.66
C PRO A 57 -22.51 -2.47 -5.95
N PRO A 58 -22.07 -3.49 -6.72
CA PRO A 58 -20.93 -4.36 -6.46
C PRO A 58 -19.61 -3.78 -7.01
N PHE A 59 -18.52 -3.90 -6.24
CA PHE A 59 -17.17 -3.50 -6.69
C PHE A 59 -16.10 -4.50 -6.22
N THR A 60 -14.92 -4.47 -6.85
CA THR A 60 -13.75 -5.25 -6.45
C THR A 60 -12.83 -4.38 -5.60
N PRO A 61 -12.52 -4.76 -4.35
CA PRO A 61 -11.57 -4.04 -3.51
C PRO A 61 -10.11 -4.31 -3.91
N GLY A 62 -9.15 -3.81 -3.11
CA GLY A 62 -7.71 -3.94 -3.33
C GLY A 62 -7.13 -2.71 -4.00
N CYS A 63 -6.36 -1.92 -3.22
CA CYS A 63 -5.85 -0.65 -3.68
C CYS A 63 -4.41 -0.71 -4.19
N GLU A 64 -3.68 -1.80 -3.93
CA GLU A 64 -2.29 -1.94 -4.33
C GLU A 64 -1.99 -3.35 -4.83
N VAL A 65 -1.19 -3.42 -5.87
CA VAL A 65 -0.80 -4.69 -6.52
C VAL A 65 0.63 -4.65 -7.02
N ALA A 66 1.20 -5.83 -7.28
CA ALA A 66 2.34 -5.99 -8.16
C ALA A 66 2.11 -7.16 -9.11
N GLY A 67 2.66 -7.06 -10.31
CA GLY A 67 2.44 -8.06 -11.34
C GLY A 67 3.19 -7.77 -12.63
N VAL A 68 2.68 -8.34 -13.71
CA VAL A 68 3.26 -8.22 -15.05
C VAL A 68 2.24 -7.57 -15.98
N VAL A 69 2.67 -6.60 -16.76
CA VAL A 69 1.81 -5.96 -17.76
C VAL A 69 1.40 -6.96 -18.82
N SER A 70 0.09 -7.17 -19.00
CA SER A 70 -0.50 -8.11 -19.98
C SER A 70 -1.11 -7.40 -21.19
N ALA A 71 -1.52 -6.13 -21.04
CA ALA A 71 -1.97 -5.30 -22.16
C ALA A 71 -1.64 -3.82 -21.88
N VAL A 72 -1.51 -3.04 -22.95
CA VAL A 72 -1.17 -1.62 -22.87
C VAL A 72 -2.13 -0.78 -23.71
N GLY A 73 -2.46 0.40 -23.23
CA GLY A 73 -3.17 1.41 -24.02
C GLY A 73 -2.23 2.07 -25.04
N PRO A 74 -2.81 2.72 -26.07
CA PRO A 74 -2.04 3.27 -27.21
C PRO A 74 -1.07 4.39 -26.82
N ARG A 75 -1.21 4.99 -25.65
CA ARG A 75 -0.32 6.04 -25.12
C ARG A 75 0.45 5.63 -23.87
N SER A 76 0.39 4.36 -23.50
CA SER A 76 1.13 3.87 -22.33
C SER A 76 2.64 3.93 -22.57
N ARG A 77 3.38 4.26 -21.52
CA ARG A 77 4.85 4.22 -21.50
C ARG A 77 5.43 2.84 -21.18
N TYR A 78 4.59 1.88 -20.84
CA TYR A 78 4.96 0.51 -20.52
C TYR A 78 4.82 -0.41 -21.72
N ALA A 79 5.45 -1.58 -21.62
CA ALA A 79 5.35 -2.67 -22.60
C ALA A 79 4.76 -3.93 -21.95
N VAL A 80 4.14 -4.79 -22.74
CA VAL A 80 3.71 -6.11 -22.29
C VAL A 80 4.94 -6.89 -21.83
N GLY A 81 4.86 -7.51 -20.65
CA GLY A 81 5.95 -8.21 -19.99
C GLY A 81 6.68 -7.39 -18.93
N ASP A 82 6.47 -6.08 -18.85
CA ASP A 82 7.08 -5.24 -17.80
C ASP A 82 6.60 -5.67 -16.41
N ARG A 83 7.54 -5.73 -15.47
CA ARG A 83 7.25 -5.94 -14.04
C ARG A 83 6.89 -4.61 -13.41
N VAL A 84 5.75 -4.55 -12.71
CA VAL A 84 5.25 -3.31 -12.14
C VAL A 84 4.66 -3.51 -10.75
N ALA A 85 4.69 -2.42 -9.96
CA ALA A 85 3.82 -2.20 -8.81
C ALA A 85 2.83 -1.09 -9.18
N ALA A 86 1.59 -1.14 -8.70
CA ALA A 86 0.58 -0.16 -9.07
C ALA A 86 -0.40 0.14 -7.94
N PHE A 87 -1.00 1.32 -8.01
CA PHE A 87 -2.00 1.82 -7.07
C PHE A 87 -3.33 2.12 -7.77
N PRO A 88 -4.13 1.10 -8.13
CA PRO A 88 -5.37 1.28 -8.88
C PRO A 88 -6.53 1.84 -8.04
N PHE A 89 -6.40 2.05 -6.75
CA PHE A 89 -7.42 2.40 -5.77
C PHE A 89 -8.47 1.31 -5.51
N LEU A 90 -8.93 0.62 -6.55
CA LEU A 90 -9.89 -0.48 -6.53
C LEU A 90 -9.50 -1.50 -7.60
N GLY A 91 -10.00 -2.72 -7.45
CA GLY A 91 -9.83 -3.78 -8.46
C GLY A 91 -8.64 -4.70 -8.23
N GLY A 92 -7.78 -4.42 -7.25
CA GLY A 92 -6.55 -5.20 -7.03
C GLY A 92 -6.77 -6.64 -6.55
N PHE A 93 -7.92 -6.96 -5.96
CA PHE A 93 -8.23 -8.34 -5.55
C PHE A 93 -8.89 -9.12 -6.69
N ALA A 94 -8.22 -9.15 -7.83
CA ALA A 94 -8.60 -9.86 -9.04
C ALA A 94 -7.35 -10.43 -9.73
N GLU A 95 -7.55 -11.36 -10.66
CA GLU A 95 -6.46 -11.90 -11.47
C GLU A 95 -5.84 -10.83 -12.39
N GLN A 96 -6.64 -9.84 -12.81
CA GLN A 96 -6.19 -8.72 -13.63
C GLN A 96 -6.79 -7.40 -13.13
N VAL A 97 -6.02 -6.32 -13.28
CA VAL A 97 -6.48 -4.98 -12.95
C VAL A 97 -5.99 -3.97 -13.98
N ALA A 98 -6.85 -3.03 -14.35
CA ALA A 98 -6.48 -1.87 -15.16
C ALA A 98 -5.96 -0.74 -14.28
N CYS A 99 -4.85 -0.09 -14.68
CA CYS A 99 -4.28 1.03 -13.94
C CYS A 99 -3.71 2.07 -14.90
N ALA A 100 -3.87 3.34 -14.57
CA ALA A 100 -3.24 4.43 -15.33
C ALA A 100 -1.72 4.42 -15.13
N ASP A 101 -0.98 4.84 -16.15
CA ASP A 101 0.49 4.95 -16.10
C ASP A 101 1.00 5.83 -14.96
N ALA A 102 0.25 6.88 -14.61
CA ALA A 102 0.60 7.79 -13.52
C ALA A 102 0.63 7.11 -12.14
N LEU A 103 -0.06 5.98 -12.00
CA LEU A 103 -0.18 5.18 -10.78
C LEU A 103 0.48 3.80 -10.91
N THR A 104 1.27 3.62 -11.97
CA THR A 104 2.03 2.39 -12.26
C THR A 104 3.52 2.70 -12.20
N PHE A 105 4.28 1.83 -11.55
CA PHE A 105 5.71 2.03 -11.26
C PHE A 105 6.49 0.79 -11.66
N ALA A 106 7.60 0.97 -12.36
CA ALA A 106 8.49 -0.13 -12.73
C ALA A 106 9.01 -0.83 -11.47
N LEU A 107 8.93 -2.15 -11.43
CA LEU A 107 9.40 -2.96 -10.32
C LEU A 107 10.75 -3.61 -10.71
N PRO A 108 11.87 -3.27 -10.01
CA PRO A 108 13.16 -3.88 -10.28
C PRO A 108 13.13 -5.40 -10.12
N ASP A 109 13.96 -6.13 -10.89
CA ASP A 109 14.05 -7.59 -10.82
C ASP A 109 14.49 -8.11 -9.45
N SER A 110 15.22 -7.29 -8.69
CA SER A 110 15.66 -7.62 -7.32
C SER A 110 14.51 -7.57 -6.28
N VAL A 111 13.33 -7.01 -6.64
CA VAL A 111 12.18 -6.90 -5.74
C VAL A 111 11.13 -7.94 -6.12
N GLY A 112 10.76 -8.82 -5.18
CA GLY A 112 9.67 -9.78 -5.36
C GLY A 112 8.31 -9.09 -5.48
N PHE A 113 7.32 -9.78 -6.07
CA PHE A 113 5.98 -9.20 -6.27
C PHE A 113 5.26 -8.94 -4.94
N GLU A 114 5.46 -9.79 -3.93
CA GLU A 114 4.89 -9.60 -2.59
C GLU A 114 5.39 -8.30 -1.94
N ALA A 115 6.71 -8.08 -1.98
CA ALA A 115 7.31 -6.83 -1.51
C ALA A 115 6.84 -5.64 -2.37
N GLY A 116 6.80 -5.81 -3.70
CA GLY A 116 6.33 -4.79 -4.63
C GLY A 116 4.88 -4.37 -4.38
N ALA A 117 3.99 -5.31 -4.06
CA ALA A 117 2.59 -5.03 -3.77
C ALA A 117 2.39 -4.27 -2.45
N ALA A 118 3.32 -4.37 -1.49
CA ALA A 118 3.24 -3.69 -0.20
C ALA A 118 3.81 -2.25 -0.23
N LEU A 119 4.39 -1.82 -1.35
CA LEU A 119 5.01 -0.50 -1.46
C LEU A 119 4.01 0.66 -1.66
N PRO A 120 3.03 0.58 -2.60
CA PRO A 120 2.31 1.77 -3.02
C PRO A 120 1.54 2.46 -1.89
N MET A 121 0.71 1.74 -1.15
CA MET A 121 -0.14 2.35 -0.13
C MET A 121 0.67 2.96 1.01
N ASN A 122 1.59 2.19 1.57
CA ASN A 122 2.31 2.59 2.77
C ASN A 122 3.43 3.60 2.44
N TYR A 123 4.29 3.31 1.47
CA TYR A 123 5.47 4.15 1.21
C TYR A 123 5.14 5.46 0.51
N PHE A 124 4.11 5.51 -0.37
CA PHE A 124 3.68 6.80 -0.93
C PHE A 124 3.08 7.70 0.14
N THR A 125 2.26 7.13 1.04
CA THR A 125 1.71 7.86 2.17
C THR A 125 2.81 8.43 3.06
N VAL A 126 3.79 7.61 3.41
CA VAL A 126 4.91 8.02 4.27
C VAL A 126 5.85 9.01 3.56
N HIS A 127 6.17 8.78 2.29
CA HIS A 127 6.98 9.71 1.49
C HIS A 127 6.29 11.08 1.41
N PHE A 128 4.99 11.10 1.12
CA PHE A 128 4.23 12.34 1.09
C PHE A 128 4.25 13.04 2.46
N ALA A 129 4.04 12.31 3.55
CA ALA A 129 4.01 12.87 4.89
C ALA A 129 5.39 13.39 5.34
N LEU A 130 6.43 12.57 5.26
CA LEU A 130 7.76 12.91 5.80
C LEU A 130 8.56 13.82 4.85
N VAL A 131 8.56 13.54 3.56
CA VAL A 131 9.39 14.27 2.59
C VAL A 131 8.64 15.48 2.04
N THR A 132 7.47 15.27 1.42
CA THR A 132 6.77 16.33 0.69
C THR A 132 6.15 17.36 1.65
N ARG A 133 5.54 16.92 2.74
CA ARG A 133 4.86 17.81 3.71
C ARG A 133 5.74 18.14 4.90
N GLY A 134 6.44 17.17 5.47
CA GLY A 134 7.30 17.35 6.64
C GLY A 134 8.66 17.98 6.31
N GLY A 135 9.13 17.81 5.08
CA GLY A 135 10.45 18.33 4.67
C GLY A 135 11.62 17.69 5.44
N LEU A 136 11.46 16.45 5.89
CA LEU A 136 12.43 15.72 6.71
C LEU A 136 13.82 15.72 6.05
N ARG A 137 14.84 16.04 6.84
CA ARG A 137 16.25 16.10 6.44
C ARG A 137 17.12 15.16 7.27
N ALA A 138 18.25 14.77 6.72
CA ALA A 138 19.25 14.00 7.46
C ALA A 138 19.70 14.75 8.73
N GLY A 139 19.83 13.99 9.83
CA GLY A 139 20.20 14.52 11.14
C GLY A 139 19.03 15.02 11.99
N GLU A 140 17.81 15.11 11.43
CA GLU A 140 16.62 15.43 12.22
C GLU A 140 16.08 14.18 12.93
N SER A 141 15.11 14.39 13.84
CA SER A 141 14.44 13.32 14.58
C SER A 141 12.99 13.20 14.19
N VAL A 142 12.48 11.97 14.15
CA VAL A 142 11.07 11.65 13.86
C VAL A 142 10.50 10.81 14.99
N LEU A 143 9.34 11.21 15.50
CA LEU A 143 8.53 10.41 16.40
C LEU A 143 7.42 9.73 15.60
N VAL A 144 7.41 8.39 15.60
CA VAL A 144 6.45 7.58 14.84
C VAL A 144 5.49 6.90 15.81
N HIS A 145 4.21 7.31 15.80
CA HIS A 145 3.15 6.62 16.54
C HIS A 145 2.65 5.40 15.78
N GLY A 146 2.31 4.33 16.52
CA GLY A 146 1.87 3.08 15.91
C GLY A 146 2.95 2.43 15.04
N ALA A 147 4.20 2.55 15.47
CA ALA A 147 5.40 2.24 14.68
C ALA A 147 5.53 0.79 14.19
N ALA A 148 4.78 -0.15 14.76
CA ALA A 148 4.75 -1.55 14.35
C ALA A 148 3.65 -1.87 13.31
N GLY A 149 2.81 -0.91 12.93
CA GLY A 149 1.81 -1.07 11.86
C GLY A 149 2.40 -0.86 10.46
N GLY A 150 1.64 -1.10 9.39
CA GLY A 150 2.13 -0.97 8.01
C GLY A 150 2.68 0.43 7.68
N ILE A 151 1.94 1.49 8.00
CA ILE A 151 2.42 2.88 7.86
C ILE A 151 3.61 3.14 8.81
N GLY A 152 3.55 2.61 10.04
CA GLY A 152 4.58 2.81 11.04
C GLY A 152 5.93 2.23 10.63
N THR A 153 5.97 0.97 10.23
CA THR A 153 7.21 0.30 9.77
C THR A 153 7.77 0.96 8.52
N ALA A 154 6.92 1.34 7.56
CA ALA A 154 7.34 2.10 6.38
C ALA A 154 7.92 3.48 6.76
N ALA A 155 7.34 4.17 7.76
CA ALA A 155 7.84 5.45 8.25
C ALA A 155 9.21 5.29 8.91
N VAL A 156 9.39 4.28 9.75
CA VAL A 156 10.67 3.96 10.37
C VAL A 156 11.73 3.71 9.29
N GLN A 157 11.47 2.80 8.35
CA GLN A 157 12.42 2.44 7.31
C GLN A 157 12.79 3.64 6.42
N LEU A 158 11.80 4.42 5.96
CA LEU A 158 12.06 5.58 5.12
C LEU A 158 12.83 6.67 5.87
N ALA A 159 12.44 6.99 7.11
CA ALA A 159 13.14 7.98 7.91
C ALA A 159 14.60 7.58 8.16
N LYS A 160 14.87 6.31 8.47
CA LYS A 160 16.24 5.77 8.60
C LYS A 160 17.02 5.89 7.29
N ALA A 161 16.42 5.54 6.16
CA ALA A 161 17.06 5.68 4.85
C ALA A 161 17.40 7.13 4.50
N LEU A 162 16.63 8.09 5.02
CA LEU A 162 16.87 9.52 4.87
C LEU A 162 17.89 10.09 5.90
N GLY A 163 18.42 9.26 6.79
CA GLY A 163 19.43 9.66 7.79
C GLY A 163 18.86 10.33 9.04
N ALA A 164 17.60 10.12 9.35
CA ALA A 164 16.95 10.62 10.57
C ALA A 164 17.18 9.69 11.77
N THR A 165 17.02 10.24 12.98
CA THR A 165 16.87 9.48 14.22
C THR A 165 15.39 9.18 14.42
N VAL A 166 15.04 7.90 14.71
CA VAL A 166 13.65 7.46 14.78
C VAL A 166 13.29 6.97 16.18
N TYR A 167 12.32 7.64 16.79
CA TYR A 167 11.68 7.24 18.04
C TYR A 167 10.34 6.58 17.73
N ALA A 168 10.18 5.31 18.09
CA ALA A 168 9.02 4.50 17.77
C ALA A 168 8.08 4.35 18.97
N VAL A 169 6.87 4.90 18.89
CA VAL A 169 5.84 4.73 19.92
C VAL A 169 5.00 3.50 19.61
N VAL A 170 4.96 2.57 20.56
CA VAL A 170 4.32 1.25 20.45
C VAL A 170 3.49 0.92 21.69
N SER A 171 2.54 0.00 21.59
CA SER A 171 1.66 -0.35 22.72
C SER A 171 2.23 -1.41 23.66
N ASP A 172 3.20 -2.21 23.22
CA ASP A 172 3.73 -3.35 23.94
C ASP A 172 5.12 -3.77 23.43
N ASP A 173 5.79 -4.64 24.17
CA ASP A 173 7.15 -5.11 23.88
C ASP A 173 7.25 -5.93 22.58
N ALA A 174 6.21 -6.69 22.24
CA ALA A 174 6.20 -7.45 20.98
C ALA A 174 6.24 -6.50 19.77
N LYS A 175 5.50 -5.40 19.84
CA LYS A 175 5.53 -4.34 18.81
C LYS A 175 6.81 -3.51 18.87
N ALA A 176 7.43 -3.38 20.05
CA ALA A 176 8.74 -2.74 20.15
C ALA A 176 9.80 -3.52 19.34
N ALA A 177 9.79 -4.85 19.44
CA ALA A 177 10.68 -5.69 18.64
C ALA A 177 10.51 -5.48 17.13
N VAL A 178 9.26 -5.39 16.64
CA VAL A 178 8.96 -5.12 15.23
C VAL A 178 9.49 -3.74 14.78
N ALA A 179 9.32 -2.72 15.62
CA ALA A 179 9.80 -1.37 15.29
C ALA A 179 11.34 -1.29 15.28
N LEU A 180 12.02 -1.97 16.20
CA LEU A 180 13.48 -2.08 16.21
C LEU A 180 14.01 -2.84 15.00
N GLU A 181 13.36 -3.95 14.61
CA GLU A 181 13.71 -4.70 13.40
C GLU A 181 13.53 -3.85 12.14
N ALA A 182 12.50 -2.98 12.11
CA ALA A 182 12.31 -2.01 11.04
C ALA A 182 13.39 -0.90 11.00
N GLY A 183 14.20 -0.76 12.06
CA GLY A 183 15.33 0.17 12.13
C GLY A 183 15.14 1.36 13.09
N ALA A 184 14.14 1.36 13.95
CA ALA A 184 14.00 2.42 14.97
C ALA A 184 15.22 2.47 15.89
N ASP A 185 15.64 3.67 16.29
CA ASP A 185 16.76 3.86 17.21
C ASP A 185 16.35 3.64 18.67
N GLU A 186 15.11 4.02 19.00
CA GLU A 186 14.54 3.84 20.34
C GLU A 186 13.04 3.54 20.26
N THR A 187 12.56 2.74 21.21
CA THR A 187 11.13 2.47 21.38
C THR A 187 10.60 3.08 22.66
N ILE A 188 9.39 3.63 22.61
CA ILE A 188 8.70 4.26 23.72
C ILE A 188 7.32 3.63 23.85
N LEU A 189 6.96 3.18 25.05
CA LEU A 189 5.60 2.68 25.29
C LEU A 189 4.62 3.85 25.22
N ALA A 190 3.46 3.60 24.58
CA ALA A 190 2.44 4.62 24.37
C ALA A 190 1.87 5.15 25.68
N ASP A 191 1.79 4.30 26.71
CA ASP A 191 1.44 4.73 28.06
C ASP A 191 2.56 5.58 28.68
N GLY A 192 2.24 6.82 29.02
CA GLY A 192 3.18 7.77 29.60
C GLY A 192 4.26 8.32 28.65
N PHE A 193 4.11 8.16 27.32
CA PHE A 193 5.14 8.61 26.37
C PHE A 193 5.47 10.09 26.47
N LEU A 194 4.50 10.97 26.79
CA LEU A 194 4.71 12.43 26.93
C LEU A 194 5.73 12.81 27.99
N SER A 195 6.01 11.93 28.95
CA SER A 195 7.04 12.18 29.97
C SER A 195 8.44 11.76 29.52
N ARG A 196 8.58 11.19 28.34
CA ARG A 196 9.83 10.65 27.77
C ARG A 196 10.28 11.36 26.49
N VAL A 197 9.48 12.30 26.00
CA VAL A 197 9.74 13.08 24.78
C VAL A 197 10.05 14.54 25.10
#